data_1d3f1282afd179950e38c98054c7ae40
#
_entry.id   1d3f1282afd179950e38c98054c7ae40
#
_cell.length_a   1.000
_cell.length_b   1.000
_cell.length_c   1.000
_cell.angle_alpha   90.00
_cell.angle_beta   90.00
_cell.angle_gamma   90.00
#
_symmetry.space_group_name_H-M   'P 1'
#
loop_
_entity.id
_entity.type
_entity.pdbx_description
1 polymer ?
#
loop_
_entity_poly.entity_id
_entity_poly.type
_entity_poly.pdbx_seq_one_letter_code
_entity_poly.pdbx_strand_id
1 'polypeptide(L)'
;MEQMMKLTEMKRVPVLYLDLDGTVRKGFDELGRFVNCADDVELFPRMAERMESYRQKGWRIVAVSNQGGIATGQLSFADAQAAMMRTHQLSGERFDLMFMCRHHPQATDPEYANCFCRKPKMGMLVMAQIELGERHPEEMYPPHLALMVGDREEDRKCADNAGVSFKWAKDWREEPFTLEVGSE
;
A
#
# COMPACT_ATOMS: atom_id res chain seq x y z
N MET A 1 -19.33 -29.51 -4.45
CA MET A 1 -19.40 -29.61 -2.97
C MET A 1 -18.02 -29.47 -2.33
N GLU A 2 -17.02 -30.22 -2.80
CA GLU A 2 -15.65 -30.21 -2.25
C GLU A 2 -14.98 -28.82 -2.32
N GLN A 3 -15.18 -28.06 -3.39
CA GLN A 3 -14.65 -26.71 -3.57
C GLN A 3 -15.33 -25.66 -2.67
N MET A 4 -16.62 -25.86 -2.34
CA MET A 4 -17.34 -25.00 -1.37
C MET A 4 -16.93 -25.31 0.08
N MET A 5 -16.63 -26.57 0.41
CA MET A 5 -16.11 -26.93 1.74
C MET A 5 -14.73 -26.31 1.98
N LYS A 6 -13.85 -26.25 0.98
CA LYS A 6 -12.53 -25.59 1.07
C LYS A 6 -12.62 -24.11 1.41
N LEU A 7 -13.58 -23.37 0.87
CA LEU A 7 -13.77 -21.94 1.14
C LEU A 7 -14.20 -21.63 2.57
N THR A 8 -14.95 -22.55 3.22
CA THR A 8 -15.38 -22.38 4.62
C THR A 8 -14.27 -22.65 5.63
N GLU A 9 -13.19 -23.32 5.22
CA GLU A 9 -12.03 -23.65 6.05
C GLU A 9 -10.88 -22.64 5.90
N MET A 10 -10.94 -21.74 4.90
CA MET A 10 -9.88 -20.74 4.68
C MET A 10 -9.86 -19.72 5.81
N LYS A 11 -8.65 -19.42 6.28
CA LYS A 11 -8.42 -18.38 7.29
C LYS A 11 -8.72 -17.01 6.68
N ARG A 12 -9.62 -16.26 7.30
CA ARG A 12 -9.90 -14.87 6.92
C ARG A 12 -8.84 -13.94 7.50
N VAL A 13 -8.10 -13.27 6.64
CA VAL A 13 -6.98 -12.40 7.03
C VAL A 13 -7.26 -10.96 6.59
N PRO A 14 -7.18 -9.99 7.50
CA PRO A 14 -7.33 -8.58 7.15
C PRO A 14 -6.10 -8.05 6.39
N VAL A 15 -6.34 -7.07 5.50
CA VAL A 15 -5.26 -6.42 4.73
C VAL A 15 -5.25 -4.93 5.01
N LEU A 16 -4.08 -4.41 5.35
CA LEU A 16 -3.80 -2.99 5.45
C LEU A 16 -3.13 -2.53 4.15
N TYR A 17 -3.86 -1.78 3.33
CA TYR A 17 -3.31 -1.12 2.15
C TYR A 17 -2.82 0.27 2.53
N LEU A 18 -1.57 0.56 2.26
CA LEU A 18 -0.93 1.84 2.57
C LEU A 18 -0.49 2.54 1.28
N ASP A 19 -0.98 3.75 1.07
CA ASP A 19 -0.28 4.66 0.19
C ASP A 19 1.09 5.01 0.78
N LEU A 20 2.02 5.50 -0.03
CA LEU A 20 3.38 5.81 0.43
C LEU A 20 3.59 7.30 0.67
N ASP A 21 3.49 8.13 -0.36
CA ASP A 21 3.84 9.55 -0.32
C ASP A 21 2.76 10.36 0.43
N GLY A 22 3.10 10.99 1.55
CA GLY A 22 2.14 11.66 2.44
C GLY A 22 1.46 10.72 3.44
N THR A 23 1.70 9.41 3.36
CA THR A 23 1.07 8.39 4.22
C THR A 23 2.09 7.67 5.10
N VAL A 24 2.99 6.90 4.53
CA VAL A 24 4.06 6.16 5.24
C VAL A 24 5.33 6.98 5.27
N ARG A 25 5.67 7.62 4.17
CA ARG A 25 6.82 8.51 4.03
C ARG A 25 6.36 9.93 3.71
N LYS A 26 7.18 10.91 4.06
CA LYS A 26 6.92 12.31 3.74
C LYS A 26 6.83 12.48 2.23
N GLY A 27 5.84 13.23 1.79
CA GLY A 27 5.58 13.54 0.40
C GLY A 27 5.92 14.99 0.05
N PHE A 28 5.33 15.48 -1.04
CA PHE A 28 5.60 16.85 -1.53
C PHE A 28 5.23 17.92 -0.50
N ASP A 29 4.14 17.74 0.23
CA ASP A 29 3.64 18.75 1.17
C ASP A 29 4.59 18.96 2.36
N GLU A 30 5.29 17.89 2.80
CA GLU A 30 6.25 17.96 3.90
C GLU A 30 7.67 18.32 3.46
N LEU A 31 8.09 17.85 2.29
CA LEU A 31 9.46 17.99 1.80
C LEU A 31 9.65 19.21 0.88
N GLY A 32 8.56 19.78 0.32
CA GLY A 32 8.61 20.79 -0.76
C GLY A 32 9.15 20.23 -2.09
N ARG A 33 9.31 18.91 -2.22
CA ARG A 33 9.78 18.20 -3.41
C ARG A 33 9.23 16.79 -3.46
N PHE A 34 9.17 16.21 -4.64
CA PHE A 34 8.83 14.80 -4.81
C PHE A 34 9.98 13.89 -4.34
N VAL A 35 9.63 12.68 -3.94
CA VAL A 35 10.59 11.60 -3.68
C VAL A 35 11.03 11.03 -5.03
N ASN A 36 12.25 11.41 -5.46
CA ASN A 36 12.78 11.06 -6.77
C ASN A 36 13.90 10.00 -6.71
N CYS A 37 14.41 9.68 -5.53
CA CYS A 37 15.41 8.63 -5.33
C CYS A 37 15.31 8.04 -3.91
N ALA A 38 16.14 7.04 -3.63
CA ALA A 38 16.19 6.39 -2.32
C ALA A 38 16.61 7.34 -1.19
N ASP A 39 17.50 8.29 -1.46
CA ASP A 39 18.02 9.24 -0.47
C ASP A 39 16.99 10.29 -0.06
N ASP A 40 15.96 10.49 -0.87
CA ASP A 40 14.86 11.41 -0.55
C ASP A 40 13.86 10.80 0.45
N VAL A 41 13.94 9.50 0.73
CA VAL A 41 12.95 8.80 1.54
C VAL A 41 13.12 9.12 3.02
N GLU A 42 12.11 9.74 3.59
CA GLU A 42 11.99 10.02 5.01
C GLU A 42 10.63 9.52 5.52
N LEU A 43 10.63 8.58 6.46
CA LEU A 43 9.37 8.07 7.04
C LEU A 43 8.78 9.08 8.03
N PHE A 44 7.46 9.05 8.17
CA PHE A 44 6.81 9.66 9.33
C PHE A 44 7.24 8.96 10.63
N PRO A 45 7.22 9.67 11.77
CA PRO A 45 7.61 9.09 13.04
C PRO A 45 6.83 7.82 13.38
N ARG A 46 7.52 6.84 13.95
CA ARG A 46 6.94 5.60 14.49
C ARG A 46 6.22 4.70 13.47
N MET A 47 6.51 4.85 12.15
CA MET A 47 5.85 4.03 11.12
C MET A 47 6.15 2.54 11.27
N ALA A 48 7.41 2.19 11.50
CA ALA A 48 7.80 0.80 11.70
C ALA A 48 7.04 0.15 12.87
N GLU A 49 6.93 0.85 14.01
CA GLU A 49 6.21 0.39 15.19
C GLU A 49 4.70 0.24 14.91
N ARG A 50 4.11 1.22 14.22
CA ARG A 50 2.69 1.20 13.86
C ARG A 50 2.36 0.03 12.95
N MET A 51 3.17 -0.20 11.93
CA MET A 51 3.01 -1.35 11.03
C MET A 51 3.17 -2.67 11.80
N GLU A 52 4.14 -2.74 12.73
CA GLU A 52 4.31 -3.90 13.61
C GLU A 52 3.06 -4.19 14.43
N SER A 53 2.38 -3.18 14.96
CA SER A 53 1.15 -3.38 15.73
C SER A 53 0.02 -4.02 14.91
N TYR A 54 -0.02 -3.81 13.60
CA TYR A 54 -0.94 -4.49 12.69
C TYR A 54 -0.50 -5.94 12.42
N ARG A 55 0.81 -6.17 12.22
CA ARG A 55 1.35 -7.53 12.00
C ARG A 55 1.08 -8.43 13.21
N GLN A 56 1.28 -7.92 14.43
CA GLN A 56 0.97 -8.65 15.67
C GLN A 56 -0.50 -9.05 15.78
N LYS A 57 -1.39 -8.29 15.15
CA LYS A 57 -2.83 -8.60 15.03
C LYS A 57 -3.17 -9.48 13.83
N GLY A 58 -2.16 -10.00 13.12
CA GLY A 58 -2.33 -10.91 11.99
C GLY A 58 -2.72 -10.26 10.68
N TRP A 59 -2.53 -8.94 10.51
CA TRP A 59 -2.78 -8.25 9.25
C TRP A 59 -1.67 -8.49 8.24
N ARG A 60 -2.03 -8.62 6.96
CA ARG A 60 -1.10 -8.44 5.84
C ARG A 60 -0.98 -6.96 5.52
N ILE A 61 0.21 -6.51 5.14
CA ILE A 61 0.48 -5.10 4.85
C ILE A 61 0.97 -4.97 3.42
N VAL A 62 0.28 -4.14 2.63
CA VAL A 62 0.56 -3.94 1.21
C VAL A 62 0.73 -2.46 0.90
N ALA A 63 1.83 -2.10 0.24
CA ALA A 63 2.01 -0.76 -0.31
C ALA A 63 1.35 -0.63 -1.69
N VAL A 64 0.65 0.49 -1.93
CA VAL A 64 -0.02 0.80 -3.20
C VAL A 64 0.19 2.27 -3.57
N SER A 65 1.15 2.57 -4.46
CA SER A 65 1.58 3.93 -4.75
C SER A 65 1.40 4.32 -6.22
N ASN A 66 0.91 5.55 -6.46
CA ASN A 66 0.85 6.15 -7.79
C ASN A 66 2.18 6.86 -8.12
N GLN A 67 3.02 6.26 -8.96
CA GLN A 67 4.31 6.80 -9.39
C GLN A 67 4.26 7.33 -10.83
N GLY A 68 3.33 8.26 -11.08
CA GLY A 68 3.05 8.82 -12.41
C GLY A 68 4.20 9.61 -13.04
N GLY A 69 5.17 10.06 -12.23
CA GLY A 69 6.39 10.73 -12.71
C GLY A 69 7.19 9.88 -13.71
N ILE A 70 7.03 8.56 -13.65
CA ILE A 70 7.65 7.63 -14.61
C ILE A 70 7.08 7.84 -16.01
N ALA A 71 5.75 7.88 -16.15
CA ALA A 71 5.08 8.09 -17.43
C ALA A 71 5.30 9.47 -18.04
N THR A 72 5.59 10.48 -17.21
CA THR A 72 5.88 11.86 -17.64
C THR A 72 7.36 12.16 -17.83
N GLY A 73 8.23 11.16 -17.60
CA GLY A 73 9.68 11.31 -17.74
C GLY A 73 10.37 12.11 -16.63
N GLN A 74 9.66 12.40 -15.55
CA GLN A 74 10.20 13.15 -14.39
C GLN A 74 10.92 12.23 -13.38
N LEU A 75 10.70 10.94 -13.44
CA LEU A 75 11.24 9.93 -12.54
C LEU A 75 11.62 8.67 -13.35
N SER A 76 12.82 8.12 -13.13
CA SER A 76 13.14 6.83 -13.71
C SER A 76 12.45 5.68 -12.97
N PHE A 77 12.17 4.59 -13.68
CA PHE A 77 11.61 3.39 -13.04
C PHE A 77 12.56 2.83 -11.95
N ALA A 78 13.87 2.85 -12.21
CA ALA A 78 14.89 2.37 -11.28
C ALA A 78 14.92 3.19 -9.98
N ASP A 79 14.83 4.51 -10.09
CA ASP A 79 14.80 5.40 -8.91
C ASP A 79 13.51 5.24 -8.11
N ALA A 80 12.36 5.12 -8.79
CA ALA A 80 11.08 4.81 -8.14
C ALA A 80 11.14 3.48 -7.37
N GLN A 81 11.70 2.45 -7.99
CA GLN A 81 11.89 1.14 -7.36
C GLN A 81 12.86 1.23 -6.17
N ALA A 82 13.97 1.95 -6.31
CA ALA A 82 14.93 2.15 -5.22
C ALA A 82 14.29 2.90 -4.03
N ALA A 83 13.48 3.94 -4.28
CA ALA A 83 12.74 4.64 -3.25
C ALA A 83 11.71 3.76 -2.55
N MET A 84 11.01 2.89 -3.27
CA MET A 84 10.10 1.91 -2.67
C MET A 84 10.85 0.92 -1.78
N MET A 85 11.95 0.34 -2.27
CA MET A 85 12.77 -0.57 -1.49
C MET A 85 13.37 0.10 -0.24
N ARG A 86 13.79 1.35 -0.36
CA ARG A 86 14.26 2.14 0.78
C ARG A 86 13.16 2.35 1.82
N THR A 87 11.93 2.61 1.38
CA THR A 87 10.76 2.72 2.27
C THR A 87 10.53 1.40 3.02
N HIS A 88 10.63 0.27 2.32
CA HIS A 88 10.51 -1.06 2.92
C HIS A 88 11.57 -1.31 3.99
N GLN A 89 12.83 -1.04 3.69
CA GLN A 89 13.95 -1.18 4.63
C GLN A 89 13.75 -0.32 5.89
N LEU A 90 13.45 0.97 5.71
CA LEU A 90 13.25 1.89 6.82
C LEU A 90 12.03 1.54 7.69
N SER A 91 11.00 0.93 7.09
CA SER A 91 9.85 0.41 7.84
C SER A 91 10.12 -0.92 8.56
N GLY A 92 11.36 -1.43 8.52
CA GLY A 92 11.74 -2.72 9.09
C GLY A 92 11.22 -3.91 8.30
N GLU A 93 11.15 -3.77 6.96
CA GLU A 93 10.73 -4.81 6.02
C GLU A 93 9.33 -5.40 6.29
N ARG A 94 8.38 -4.50 6.67
CA ARG A 94 7.05 -4.93 7.13
C ARG A 94 5.99 -5.03 6.06
N PHE A 95 6.30 -4.71 4.80
CA PHE A 95 5.37 -4.94 3.70
C PHE A 95 5.43 -6.39 3.21
N ASP A 96 4.28 -7.06 3.11
CA ASP A 96 4.17 -8.37 2.47
C ASP A 96 4.27 -8.25 0.94
N LEU A 97 3.69 -7.18 0.37
CA LEU A 97 3.74 -6.83 -1.05
C LEU A 97 3.86 -5.32 -1.24
N MET A 98 4.41 -4.92 -2.39
CA MET A 98 4.51 -3.51 -2.77
C MET A 98 4.18 -3.36 -4.26
N PHE A 99 3.20 -2.50 -4.55
CA PHE A 99 2.77 -2.19 -5.92
C PHE A 99 2.94 -0.70 -6.22
N MET A 100 3.42 -0.40 -7.42
CA MET A 100 3.40 0.96 -7.95
C MET A 100 2.72 1.02 -9.31
N CYS A 101 1.92 2.05 -9.50
CA CYS A 101 1.38 2.38 -10.81
C CYS A 101 2.27 3.43 -11.47
N ARG A 102 2.88 3.06 -12.59
CA ARG A 102 3.74 3.94 -13.40
C ARG A 102 2.98 4.77 -14.45
N HIS A 103 1.66 4.63 -14.55
CA HIS A 103 0.85 5.27 -15.57
C HIS A 103 0.36 6.65 -15.14
N HIS A 104 0.16 7.55 -16.13
CA HIS A 104 -0.38 8.88 -15.90
C HIS A 104 -1.20 9.34 -17.12
N PRO A 105 -2.36 10.00 -16.95
CA PRO A 105 -3.17 10.49 -18.07
C PRO A 105 -2.44 11.45 -19.02
N GLN A 106 -1.41 12.11 -18.52
CA GLN A 106 -0.53 13.01 -19.30
C GLN A 106 0.78 12.34 -19.70
N ALA A 107 0.81 11.01 -19.82
CA ALA A 107 1.98 10.27 -20.25
C ALA A 107 2.45 10.73 -21.64
N THR A 108 3.77 10.78 -21.83
CA THR A 108 4.39 11.11 -23.12
C THR A 108 4.13 9.99 -24.12
N ASP A 109 4.13 8.74 -23.67
CA ASP A 109 3.80 7.56 -24.43
C ASP A 109 2.32 7.16 -24.17
N PRO A 110 1.47 7.09 -25.21
CA PRO A 110 0.07 6.71 -25.08
C PRO A 110 -0.17 5.36 -24.38
N GLU A 111 0.76 4.41 -24.44
CA GLU A 111 0.67 3.13 -23.74
C GLU A 111 0.61 3.31 -22.22
N TYR A 112 1.21 4.38 -21.70
CA TYR A 112 1.22 4.69 -20.26
C TYR A 112 0.10 5.68 -19.86
N ALA A 113 -0.74 6.13 -20.80
CA ALA A 113 -1.82 7.08 -20.51
C ALA A 113 -2.98 6.44 -19.76
N ASN A 114 -3.30 5.16 -20.08
CA ASN A 114 -4.41 4.44 -19.51
C ASN A 114 -3.97 3.12 -18.87
N CYS A 115 -4.54 2.83 -17.71
CA CYS A 115 -4.34 1.55 -17.02
C CYS A 115 -5.53 1.27 -16.12
N PHE A 116 -5.56 0.06 -15.55
CA PHE A 116 -6.54 -0.27 -14.52
C PHE A 116 -5.96 -0.13 -13.09
N CYS A 117 -4.64 0.03 -12.94
CA CYS A 117 -3.95 0.02 -11.64
C CYS A 117 -3.88 1.38 -10.93
N ARG A 118 -3.89 2.53 -11.68
CA ARG A 118 -3.75 3.86 -11.06
C ARG A 118 -4.96 4.21 -10.19
N LYS A 119 -4.72 4.54 -8.92
CA LYS A 119 -5.75 5.10 -8.05
C LYS A 119 -6.33 6.38 -8.69
N PRO A 120 -7.65 6.56 -8.74
CA PRO A 120 -8.69 5.92 -7.92
C PRO A 120 -9.20 4.54 -8.40
N LYS A 121 -8.63 3.93 -9.43
CA LYS A 121 -8.97 2.57 -9.83
C LYS A 121 -8.39 1.57 -8.82
N MET A 122 -9.08 0.45 -8.62
CA MET A 122 -8.75 -0.54 -7.58
C MET A 122 -7.74 -1.60 -8.01
N GLY A 123 -7.11 -1.46 -9.19
CA GLY A 123 -6.32 -2.53 -9.78
C GLY A 123 -5.15 -3.01 -8.95
N MET A 124 -4.44 -2.12 -8.23
CA MET A 124 -3.36 -2.54 -7.35
C MET A 124 -3.88 -3.37 -6.15
N LEU A 125 -5.08 -3.06 -5.63
CA LEU A 125 -5.68 -3.82 -4.54
C LEU A 125 -6.08 -5.22 -5.02
N VAL A 126 -6.65 -5.32 -6.23
CA VAL A 126 -7.02 -6.60 -6.85
C VAL A 126 -5.79 -7.46 -7.10
N MET A 127 -4.73 -6.88 -7.67
CA MET A 127 -3.45 -7.58 -7.90
C MET A 127 -2.86 -8.09 -6.57
N ALA A 128 -2.94 -7.29 -5.52
CA ALA A 128 -2.45 -7.68 -4.19
C ALA A 128 -3.23 -8.87 -3.63
N GLN A 129 -4.55 -8.89 -3.76
CA GLN A 129 -5.37 -10.02 -3.30
C GLN A 129 -5.04 -11.31 -4.05
N ILE A 130 -4.84 -11.22 -5.37
CA ILE A 130 -4.43 -12.38 -6.19
C ILE A 130 -3.09 -12.91 -5.71
N GLU A 131 -2.07 -12.04 -5.63
CA GLU A 131 -0.71 -12.44 -5.28
C GLU A 131 -0.62 -12.95 -3.82
N LEU A 132 -1.34 -12.34 -2.87
CA LEU A 132 -1.44 -12.86 -1.51
C LEU A 132 -2.09 -14.26 -1.49
N GLY A 133 -3.15 -14.47 -2.25
CA GLY A 133 -3.82 -15.77 -2.36
C GLY A 133 -2.93 -16.86 -2.99
N GLU A 134 -2.10 -16.49 -3.95
CA GLU A 134 -1.11 -17.41 -4.55
C GLU A 134 0.00 -17.78 -3.56
N ARG A 135 0.46 -16.83 -2.74
CA ARG A 135 1.49 -17.06 -1.72
C ARG A 135 0.97 -17.81 -0.49
N HIS A 136 -0.30 -17.63 -0.17
CA HIS A 136 -0.96 -18.17 1.02
C HIS A 136 -2.31 -18.81 0.66
N PRO A 137 -2.33 -19.98 0.02
CA PRO A 137 -3.54 -20.60 -0.52
C PRO A 137 -4.56 -21.02 0.55
N GLU A 138 -4.16 -21.03 1.82
CA GLU A 138 -5.03 -21.27 2.98
C GLU A 138 -5.70 -19.98 3.51
N GLU A 139 -5.33 -18.82 3.01
CA GLU A 139 -5.86 -17.51 3.44
C GLU A 139 -6.83 -16.94 2.41
N MET A 140 -7.82 -16.19 2.88
CA MET A 140 -8.69 -15.36 2.07
C MET A 140 -8.72 -13.94 2.62
N TYR A 141 -8.87 -12.94 1.74
CA TYR A 141 -8.72 -11.53 2.05
C TYR A 141 -10.01 -10.76 1.74
N PRO A 142 -11.06 -10.88 2.59
CA PRO A 142 -12.35 -10.25 2.32
C PRO A 142 -12.23 -8.72 2.35
N PRO A 143 -12.77 -7.98 1.37
CA PRO A 143 -12.68 -6.51 1.34
C PRO A 143 -13.21 -5.82 2.61
N HIS A 144 -14.29 -6.35 3.21
CA HIS A 144 -14.88 -5.78 4.43
C HIS A 144 -13.99 -5.90 5.68
N LEU A 145 -12.94 -6.73 5.66
CA LEU A 145 -11.92 -6.79 6.71
C LEU A 145 -10.68 -5.95 6.38
N ALA A 146 -10.61 -5.38 5.18
CA ALA A 146 -9.47 -4.59 4.76
C ALA A 146 -9.63 -3.10 5.13
N LEU A 147 -8.50 -2.44 5.31
CA LEU A 147 -8.39 -1.01 5.54
C LEU A 147 -7.41 -0.42 4.54
N MET A 148 -7.81 0.65 3.84
CA MET A 148 -6.90 1.48 3.08
C MET A 148 -6.63 2.79 3.81
N VAL A 149 -5.37 3.18 3.86
CA VAL A 149 -4.91 4.44 4.43
C VAL A 149 -4.22 5.25 3.33
N GLY A 150 -4.61 6.51 3.20
CA GLY A 150 -4.06 7.42 2.20
C GLY A 150 -4.28 8.89 2.58
N ASP A 151 -3.58 9.78 1.90
CA ASP A 151 -3.61 11.22 2.15
C ASP A 151 -4.45 11.98 1.10
N ARG A 152 -4.87 11.31 0.02
CA ARG A 152 -5.55 11.93 -1.11
C ARG A 152 -6.94 11.34 -1.37
N GLU A 153 -7.76 12.15 -2.03
CA GLU A 153 -9.11 11.77 -2.44
C GLU A 153 -9.10 10.58 -3.42
N GLU A 154 -8.06 10.41 -4.21
CA GLU A 154 -7.89 9.24 -5.08
C GLU A 154 -7.71 7.94 -4.31
N ASP A 155 -7.13 7.99 -3.10
CA ASP A 155 -7.00 6.85 -2.21
C ASP A 155 -8.36 6.45 -1.64
N ARG A 156 -9.12 7.44 -1.16
CA ARG A 156 -10.48 7.23 -0.66
C ARG A 156 -11.37 6.61 -1.71
N LYS A 157 -11.38 7.18 -2.93
CA LYS A 157 -12.16 6.63 -4.05
C LYS A 157 -11.70 5.23 -4.47
N CYS A 158 -10.39 4.94 -4.36
CA CYS A 158 -9.87 3.60 -4.63
C CYS A 158 -10.41 2.58 -3.62
N ALA A 159 -10.44 2.94 -2.35
CA ALA A 159 -11.03 2.11 -1.29
C ALA A 159 -12.54 1.89 -1.51
N ASP A 160 -13.28 2.97 -1.79
CA ASP A 160 -14.72 2.92 -2.09
C ASP A 160 -15.01 1.97 -3.27
N ASN A 161 -14.26 2.08 -4.36
CA ASN A 161 -14.39 1.24 -5.55
C ASN A 161 -14.10 -0.24 -5.27
N ALA A 162 -13.23 -0.52 -4.29
CA ALA A 162 -12.85 -1.88 -3.91
C ALA A 162 -13.72 -2.47 -2.77
N GLY A 163 -14.64 -1.70 -2.19
CA GLY A 163 -15.42 -2.10 -1.02
C GLY A 163 -14.58 -2.26 0.24
N VAL A 164 -13.50 -1.50 0.36
CA VAL A 164 -12.53 -1.50 1.47
C VAL A 164 -12.78 -0.29 2.36
N SER A 165 -12.67 -0.46 3.68
CA SER A 165 -12.73 0.67 4.61
C SER A 165 -11.59 1.67 4.35
N PHE A 166 -11.86 2.96 4.56
CA PHE A 166 -10.85 4.01 4.35
C PHE A 166 -10.58 4.81 5.63
N LYS A 167 -9.32 5.24 5.79
CA LYS A 167 -8.92 6.18 6.83
C LYS A 167 -7.91 7.18 6.28
N TRP A 168 -8.06 8.45 6.66
CA TRP A 168 -7.09 9.48 6.32
C TRP A 168 -5.74 9.23 7.00
N ALA A 169 -4.66 9.42 6.27
CA ALA A 169 -3.31 9.17 6.76
C ALA A 169 -2.96 9.94 8.03
N LYS A 170 -3.38 11.20 8.13
CA LYS A 170 -3.17 12.02 9.32
C LYS A 170 -3.84 11.41 10.54
N ASP A 171 -5.13 11.09 10.45
CA ASP A 171 -5.90 10.53 11.56
C ASP A 171 -5.34 9.17 11.97
N TRP A 172 -4.99 8.34 10.98
CA TRP A 172 -4.39 7.03 11.21
C TRP A 172 -3.04 7.13 11.93
N ARG A 173 -2.19 8.12 11.58
CA ARG A 173 -0.90 8.34 12.25
C ARG A 173 -1.05 8.82 13.70
N GLU A 174 -2.10 9.58 14.00
CA GLU A 174 -2.37 10.16 15.32
C GLU A 174 -3.08 9.17 16.27
N GLU A 175 -3.68 8.10 15.76
CA GLU A 175 -4.32 7.10 16.60
C GLU A 175 -3.34 6.41 17.54
N PRO A 176 -3.72 6.19 18.82
CA PRO A 176 -2.94 5.37 19.74
C PRO A 176 -2.81 3.94 19.22
N PHE A 177 -1.65 3.33 19.41
CA PHE A 177 -1.45 1.90 19.19
C PHE A 177 -0.58 1.31 20.29
N THR A 178 -0.78 0.03 20.54
CA THR A 178 0.03 -0.75 21.47
C THR A 178 0.83 -1.79 20.71
N LEU A 179 2.06 -2.03 21.17
CA LEU A 179 2.85 -3.18 20.76
C LEU A 179 2.74 -4.23 21.86
N GLU A 180 2.47 -5.46 21.47
CA GLU A 180 2.65 -6.57 22.38
C GLU A 180 4.16 -6.80 22.55
N VAL A 181 4.67 -6.54 23.76
CA VAL A 181 6.05 -6.88 24.10
C VAL A 181 6.06 -8.39 24.35
N GLY A 182 6.74 -9.13 23.46
CA GLY A 182 6.93 -10.56 23.66
C GLY A 182 7.52 -10.79 25.05
N SER A 183 6.87 -11.57 25.90
CA SER A 183 7.47 -12.09 27.10
C SER A 183 8.63 -13.01 26.68
N GLU A 184 9.86 -12.61 27.00
CA GLU A 184 11.06 -13.46 26.90
C GLU A 184 10.88 -14.77 27.69
#